data_2abc79dbcc0ee52fffe85742f2a2fa33
#
_entry.id   2abc79dbcc0ee52fffe85742f2a2fa33
#
_cell.length_a   1.000
_cell.length_b   1.000
_cell.length_c   1.000
_cell.angle_alpha   90.00
_cell.angle_beta   90.00
_cell.angle_gamma   90.00
#
_symmetry.space_group_name_H-M   'P 1'
#
loop_
_entity.id
_entity.type
_entity.pdbx_description
1 polymer ?
#
loop_
_entity_poly.entity_id
_entity_poly.type
_entity_poly.pdbx_seq_one_letter_code
_entity_poly.pdbx_strand_id
1 'polypeptide(L)'
;MKPKLARIYKRRFNSTFDVNEFIKATELIKDRLIAVDVKYRLYQCTEDPFVIFELWEYPDAEAMEWVQSSMEGAVSNPRKFDIDSEIFTLAVKTAIDIEE
;
A
#
# COMPACT_ATOMS: atom_id res chain seq x y z
N MET A 1 6.57 -6.23 -15.95
CA MET A 1 5.19 -6.04 -16.46
C MET A 1 4.69 -4.65 -16.07
N LYS A 2 3.91 -4.02 -16.93
CA LYS A 2 3.34 -2.71 -16.63
C LYS A 2 2.05 -2.85 -15.82
N PRO A 3 1.90 -2.09 -14.73
CA PRO A 3 0.68 -2.13 -13.94
C PRO A 3 -0.51 -1.56 -14.72
N LYS A 4 -1.70 -2.10 -14.47
CA LYS A 4 -2.94 -1.59 -15.06
C LYS A 4 -3.83 -0.89 -14.04
N LEU A 5 -3.72 -1.28 -12.78
CA LEU A 5 -4.50 -0.70 -11.70
C LEU A 5 -3.60 -0.33 -10.54
N ALA A 6 -4.02 0.66 -9.78
CA ALA A 6 -3.32 1.06 -8.57
C ALA A 6 -4.32 1.37 -7.47
N ARG A 7 -3.89 1.21 -6.24
CA ARG A 7 -4.64 1.66 -5.08
C ARG A 7 -3.74 2.54 -4.22
N ILE A 8 -4.29 3.65 -3.77
CA ILE A 8 -3.60 4.55 -2.86
C ILE A 8 -4.40 4.61 -1.57
N TYR A 9 -3.70 4.38 -0.46
CA TYR A 9 -4.25 4.54 0.88
C TYR A 9 -3.55 5.72 1.53
N LYS A 10 -4.33 6.67 2.02
CA LYS A 10 -3.83 7.74 2.86
C LYS A 10 -4.31 7.43 4.28
N ARG A 11 -3.38 7.28 5.21
CA ARG A 11 -3.70 6.91 6.59
C ARG A 11 -3.10 7.91 7.56
N ARG A 12 -3.89 8.30 8.56
CA ARG A 12 -3.43 9.16 9.63
C ARG A 12 -3.42 8.36 10.93
N PHE A 13 -2.35 8.48 11.69
CA PHE A 13 -2.14 7.75 12.94
C PHE A 13 -2.13 8.68 14.14
N ASN A 14 -2.32 8.11 15.33
CA ASN A 14 -2.32 8.86 16.58
C ASN A 14 -0.92 9.23 17.07
N SER A 15 0.09 8.46 16.69
CA SER A 15 1.45 8.64 17.22
C SER A 15 2.48 8.12 16.23
N THR A 16 3.73 8.56 16.40
CA THR A 16 4.83 8.02 15.61
C THR A 16 5.13 6.57 15.97
N PHE A 17 4.83 6.15 17.20
CA PHE A 17 4.95 4.76 17.58
C PHE A 17 4.05 3.87 16.72
N ASP A 18 2.78 4.27 16.55
CA ASP A 18 1.84 3.52 15.73
C ASP A 18 2.27 3.49 14.27
N VAL A 19 2.78 4.60 13.74
CA VAL A 19 3.33 4.64 12.38
C VAL A 19 4.45 3.61 12.22
N ASN A 20 5.39 3.60 13.16
CA ASN A 20 6.54 2.69 13.09
C ASN A 20 6.11 1.23 13.20
N GLU A 21 5.12 0.92 14.02
CA GLU A 21 4.59 -0.43 14.14
C GLU A 21 3.90 -0.87 12.86
N PHE A 22 3.18 0.03 12.21
CA PHE A 22 2.56 -0.26 10.92
C PHE A 22 3.61 -0.53 9.84
N ILE A 23 4.66 0.29 9.78
CA ILE A 23 5.75 0.09 8.83
C ILE A 23 6.39 -1.28 9.01
N LYS A 24 6.64 -1.68 10.25
CA LYS A 24 7.20 -3.02 10.52
C LYS A 24 6.27 -4.14 10.05
N ALA A 25 4.96 -3.97 10.25
CA ALA A 25 3.99 -4.98 9.84
C ALA A 25 3.98 -5.17 8.32
N THR A 26 4.24 -4.12 7.54
CA THR A 26 4.24 -4.23 6.07
C THR A 26 5.39 -5.06 5.54
N GLU A 27 6.47 -5.21 6.28
CA GLU A 27 7.62 -6.02 5.85
C GLU A 27 7.27 -7.51 5.78
N LEU A 28 6.23 -7.94 6.49
CA LEU A 28 5.83 -9.34 6.54
C LEU A 28 5.20 -9.85 5.24
N ILE A 29 4.79 -8.96 4.35
CA ILE A 29 4.11 -9.35 3.11
C ILE A 29 5.03 -9.40 1.89
N LYS A 30 6.27 -9.00 2.04
CA LYS A 30 7.23 -8.85 0.94
C LYS A 30 7.29 -10.06 0.01
N ASP A 31 7.51 -11.23 0.57
CA ASP A 31 7.69 -12.45 -0.22
C ASP A 31 6.42 -12.86 -0.95
N ARG A 32 5.27 -12.58 -0.37
CA ARG A 32 3.98 -12.90 -1.00
C ARG A 32 3.70 -12.00 -2.20
N LEU A 33 4.08 -10.74 -2.11
CA LEU A 33 3.87 -9.79 -3.21
C LEU A 33 4.74 -10.12 -4.42
N ILE A 34 5.95 -10.59 -4.19
CA ILE A 34 6.85 -10.99 -5.27
C ILE A 34 6.22 -12.11 -6.11
N ALA A 35 5.55 -13.04 -5.45
CA ALA A 35 4.95 -14.20 -6.13
C ALA A 35 3.82 -13.82 -7.09
N VAL A 36 3.14 -12.68 -6.88
CA VAL A 36 1.98 -12.27 -7.69
C VAL A 36 2.23 -11.03 -8.52
N ASP A 37 3.48 -10.59 -8.62
CA ASP A 37 3.91 -9.43 -9.40
C ASP A 37 3.18 -8.14 -9.03
N VAL A 38 2.90 -7.98 -7.75
CA VAL A 38 2.28 -6.78 -7.19
C VAL A 38 3.37 -5.93 -6.57
N LYS A 39 3.38 -4.64 -6.87
CA LYS A 39 4.34 -3.69 -6.31
C LYS A 39 3.70 -2.91 -5.18
N TYR A 40 4.49 -2.64 -4.16
CA TYR A 40 4.04 -1.93 -2.98
C TYR A 40 5.10 -0.91 -2.56
N ARG A 41 4.65 0.30 -2.28
CA ARG A 41 5.51 1.35 -1.75
C ARG A 41 4.82 2.04 -0.60
N LEU A 42 5.60 2.35 0.42
CA LEU A 42 5.13 3.04 1.62
C LEU A 42 5.87 4.36 1.73
N TYR A 43 5.11 5.44 1.88
CA TYR A 43 5.67 6.78 2.01
C TYR A 43 5.20 7.41 3.31
N GLN A 44 6.09 8.10 4.00
CA GLN A 44 5.73 8.91 5.15
C GLN A 44 5.80 10.37 4.74
N CYS A 45 4.78 11.14 5.09
CA CYS A 45 4.72 12.55 4.76
C CYS A 45 5.81 13.30 5.54
N THR A 46 6.60 14.12 4.85
CA THR A 46 7.71 14.85 5.49
C THR A 46 7.22 16.01 6.34
N GLU A 47 6.09 16.61 5.98
CA GLU A 47 5.51 17.73 6.74
C GLU A 47 4.64 17.26 7.91
N ASP A 48 4.15 16.01 7.87
CA ASP A 48 3.30 15.46 8.92
C ASP A 48 3.65 13.99 9.12
N PRO A 49 4.51 13.66 10.10
CA PRO A 49 4.95 12.27 10.29
C PRO A 49 3.87 11.30 10.75
N PHE A 50 2.67 11.80 11.11
CA PHE A 50 1.54 10.96 11.44
C PHE A 50 0.79 10.45 10.21
N VAL A 51 1.12 10.96 9.02
CA VAL A 51 0.44 10.61 7.77
C VAL A 51 1.36 9.76 6.92
N ILE A 52 0.83 8.62 6.45
CA ILE A 52 1.52 7.78 5.50
C ILE A 52 0.64 7.54 4.28
N PHE A 53 1.29 7.22 3.17
CA PHE A 53 0.63 6.84 1.94
C PHE A 53 1.15 5.48 1.53
N GLU A 54 0.24 4.59 1.13
CA GLU A 54 0.60 3.29 0.56
C GLU A 54 0.20 3.29 -0.90
N LEU A 55 1.11 2.89 -1.77
CA LEU A 55 0.84 2.73 -3.19
C LEU A 55 0.95 1.26 -3.54
N TRP A 56 -0.14 0.69 -4.03
CA TRP A 56 -0.21 -0.68 -4.53
C TRP A 56 -0.39 -0.62 -6.04
N GLU A 57 0.43 -1.35 -6.78
CA GLU A 57 0.30 -1.43 -8.23
C GLU A 57 0.09 -2.88 -8.65
N TYR A 58 -0.96 -3.12 -9.45
CA TYR A 58 -1.40 -4.46 -9.81
C TYR A 58 -1.32 -4.66 -11.32
N PRO A 59 -0.92 -5.87 -11.78
CA PRO A 59 -0.91 -6.18 -13.21
C PRO A 59 -2.31 -6.23 -13.82
N ASP A 60 -3.33 -6.62 -13.04
CA ASP A 60 -4.70 -6.72 -13.49
C ASP A 60 -5.68 -6.73 -12.31
N ALA A 61 -6.98 -6.77 -12.62
CA ALA A 61 -8.02 -6.76 -11.60
C ALA A 61 -8.04 -8.04 -10.75
N GLU A 62 -7.67 -9.16 -11.34
CA GLU A 62 -7.62 -10.43 -10.62
C GLU A 62 -6.56 -10.41 -9.52
N ALA A 63 -5.38 -9.90 -9.82
CA ALA A 63 -4.32 -9.74 -8.83
C ALA A 63 -4.76 -8.80 -7.71
N MET A 64 -5.45 -7.71 -8.04
CA MET A 64 -5.95 -6.77 -7.05
C MET A 64 -6.94 -7.45 -6.11
N GLU A 65 -7.89 -8.20 -6.65
CA GLU A 65 -8.88 -8.91 -5.83
C GLU A 65 -8.21 -9.93 -4.90
N TRP A 66 -7.21 -10.63 -5.41
CA TRP A 66 -6.49 -11.62 -4.61
C TRP A 66 -5.78 -10.97 -3.43
N VAL A 67 -5.11 -9.84 -3.66
CA VAL A 67 -4.41 -9.11 -2.60
C VAL A 67 -5.40 -8.58 -1.57
N GLN A 68 -6.51 -7.99 -2.01
CA GLN A 68 -7.51 -7.44 -1.11
C GLN A 68 -8.11 -8.50 -0.20
N SER A 69 -8.39 -9.68 -0.74
CA SER A 69 -8.99 -10.75 0.05
C SER A 69 -8.00 -11.51 0.91
N SER A 70 -6.72 -11.55 0.54
CA SER A 70 -5.74 -12.42 1.16
C SER A 70 -4.70 -11.70 2.02
N MET A 71 -4.36 -10.46 1.69
CA MET A 71 -3.25 -9.77 2.33
C MET A 71 -3.59 -8.42 2.95
N GLU A 72 -4.40 -7.60 2.30
CA GLU A 72 -4.70 -6.26 2.82
C GLU A 72 -5.31 -6.31 4.21
N GLY A 73 -6.20 -7.26 4.43
CA GLY A 73 -6.83 -7.43 5.74
C GLY A 73 -5.85 -7.78 6.83
N ALA A 74 -4.76 -8.48 6.48
CA ALA A 74 -3.76 -8.89 7.47
C ALA A 74 -2.78 -7.78 7.82
N VAL A 75 -2.45 -6.93 6.84
CA VAL A 75 -1.45 -5.87 7.00
C VAL A 75 -2.10 -4.54 7.35
N SER A 76 -3.20 -4.26 6.71
CA SER A 76 -3.86 -2.95 6.78
C SER A 76 -5.13 -3.01 7.61
N ASN A 77 -5.00 -3.40 8.88
CA ASN A 77 -6.13 -3.32 9.80
C ASN A 77 -6.24 -1.89 10.31
N PRO A 78 -7.06 -1.02 9.68
CA PRO A 78 -7.11 0.40 10.03
C PRO A 78 -7.63 0.63 11.44
N ARG A 79 -8.45 -0.27 11.94
CA ARG A 79 -9.04 -0.12 13.28
C ARG A 79 -8.02 -0.20 14.40
N LYS A 80 -6.86 -0.80 14.12
CA LYS A 80 -5.84 -1.01 15.13
C LYS A 80 -4.86 0.15 15.22
N PHE A 81 -4.52 0.75 14.08
CA PHE A 81 -3.41 1.68 14.00
C PHE A 81 -3.81 3.09 13.59
N ASP A 82 -4.69 3.25 12.61
CA ASP A 82 -5.01 4.56 12.08
C ASP A 82 -6.33 5.10 12.60
N ILE A 83 -6.46 6.40 12.63
CA ILE A 83 -7.68 7.08 13.06
C ILE A 83 -8.48 7.62 11.89
N ASP A 84 -7.87 7.68 10.70
CA ASP A 84 -8.51 8.20 9.51
C ASP A 84 -7.85 7.60 8.29
N SER A 85 -8.65 7.15 7.32
CA SER A 85 -8.16 6.54 6.09
C SER A 85 -8.96 7.01 4.89
N GLU A 86 -8.25 7.28 3.80
CA GLU A 86 -8.86 7.52 2.50
C GLU A 86 -8.29 6.51 1.53
N ILE A 87 -9.14 5.92 0.69
CA ILE A 87 -8.75 4.88 -0.25
C ILE A 87 -9.21 5.26 -1.65
N PHE A 88 -8.29 5.21 -2.60
CA PHE A 88 -8.58 5.51 -4.01
C PHE A 88 -8.14 4.34 -4.87
N THR A 89 -9.03 3.87 -5.74
CA THR A 89 -8.69 2.86 -6.75
C THR A 89 -8.57 3.56 -8.09
N LEU A 90 -7.43 3.38 -8.75
CA LEU A 90 -7.05 4.18 -9.91
C LEU A 90 -6.69 3.28 -11.08
N ALA A 91 -7.09 3.71 -12.29
CA ALA A 91 -6.62 3.06 -13.51
C ALA A 91 -5.30 3.72 -13.92
N VAL A 92 -4.30 2.90 -14.23
CA VAL A 92 -3.02 3.42 -14.69
C VAL A 92 -3.17 3.82 -16.15
N LYS A 93 -2.99 5.11 -16.43
CA LYS A 93 -3.12 5.65 -17.80
C LYS A 93 -1.79 5.72 -18.52
N THR A 94 -0.73 5.99 -17.77
CA THR A 94 0.62 6.07 -18.34
C THR A 94 1.60 5.59 -17.27
N ALA A 95 2.51 4.71 -17.65
CA ALA A 95 3.57 4.26 -16.77
C ALA A 95 4.88 4.31 -17.56
N ILE A 96 5.79 5.16 -17.12
CA ILE A 96 7.11 5.31 -17.71
C ILE A 96 8.12 5.03 -16.62
N ASP A 97 8.86 3.94 -16.79
CA ASP A 97 9.89 3.56 -15.83
C ASP A 97 11.26 3.78 -16.46
N ILE A 98 12.12 4.43 -15.72
CA ILE A 98 13.50 4.65 -16.14
C ILE A 98 14.34 3.53 -15.55
N GLU A 99 14.96 2.74 -16.41
CA GLU A 99 15.87 1.68 -16.00
C GLU A 99 17.31 2.19 -16.10
N GLU A 100 18.07 1.93 -15.05
CA GLU A 100 19.48 2.31 -14.99
C GLU A 100 20.39 1.13 -15.21
#